data_9e0ad580402d8566269a10b4bf01095d
#
_entry.id   9e0ad580402d8566269a10b4bf01095d
#
_cell.length_a   1.000
_cell.length_b   1.000
_cell.length_c   1.000
_cell.angle_alpha   90.00
_cell.angle_beta   90.00
_cell.angle_gamma   90.00
#
_symmetry.space_group_name_H-M   'P 1'
#
loop_
_entity.id
_entity.type
_entity.pdbx_description
1 polymer ?
#
loop_
_entity_poly.entity_id
_entity_poly.type
_entity_poly.pdbx_seq_one_letter_code
_entity_poly.pdbx_strand_id
1 'polypeptide(L)'
;VAIPHNEPINMMYNLLRPLLFLLDPETAHTLTLDTLNLLKRTGLLPDRTIDCTPVRVMGLDFPNPVGLAAGLDKNGTCISALASLGFGFIEVGTITPRPQVGNPRPRLFRIPQAEAIINRMGFNNVGVDKLIENVQQSGYHGILGINIGKNADTPLQNAVDDYLICLRKVYLHASYVTVNISSPNTQQLRQLQNETELEHLLGALKAE
;
A
#
# COMPACT_ATOMS: atom_id res chain seq x y z
N VAL A 1 0.65 -6.31 -26.74
CA VAL A 1 2.09 -6.20 -26.44
C VAL A 1 2.48 -7.48 -25.73
N ALA A 2 3.27 -8.36 -26.36
CA ALA A 2 3.75 -9.58 -25.75
C ALA A 2 4.82 -9.19 -24.71
N ILE A 3 4.57 -9.52 -23.44
CA ILE A 3 5.56 -9.35 -22.37
C ILE A 3 6.65 -10.40 -22.67
N PRO A 4 7.93 -10.02 -22.84
CA PRO A 4 8.99 -11.00 -23.04
C PRO A 4 9.05 -11.88 -21.77
N HIS A 5 8.90 -13.19 -21.94
CA HIS A 5 9.09 -14.15 -20.87
C HIS A 5 10.56 -14.09 -20.44
N ASN A 6 10.83 -13.43 -19.32
CA ASN A 6 12.15 -13.39 -18.68
C ASN A 6 12.40 -14.73 -17.97
N GLU A 7 12.79 -15.75 -18.72
CA GLU A 7 13.02 -17.12 -18.23
C GLU A 7 13.89 -17.24 -16.96
N PRO A 8 14.99 -16.49 -16.78
CA PRO A 8 15.82 -16.63 -15.58
C PRO A 8 15.16 -16.14 -14.30
N ILE A 9 14.29 -15.11 -14.37
CA ILE A 9 13.57 -14.61 -13.18
C ILE A 9 12.52 -15.63 -12.74
N ASN A 10 11.81 -16.23 -13.69
CA ASN A 10 10.84 -17.29 -13.39
C ASN A 10 11.51 -18.53 -12.78
N MET A 11 12.70 -18.90 -13.24
CA MET A 11 13.44 -20.05 -12.70
C MET A 11 13.84 -19.83 -11.24
N MET A 12 14.38 -18.64 -10.91
CA MET A 12 14.78 -18.31 -9.53
C MET A 12 13.57 -18.22 -8.60
N TYR A 13 12.47 -17.62 -9.03
CA TYR A 13 11.23 -17.58 -8.24
C TYR A 13 10.68 -18.99 -7.98
N ASN A 14 10.63 -19.85 -9.00
CA ASN A 14 10.16 -21.23 -8.85
C ASN A 14 11.01 -22.06 -7.90
N LEU A 15 12.30 -21.77 -7.79
CA LEU A 15 13.19 -22.40 -6.83
C LEU A 15 12.98 -21.90 -5.39
N LEU A 16 12.75 -20.58 -5.22
CA LEU A 16 12.59 -19.94 -3.91
C LEU A 16 11.16 -20.06 -3.36
N ARG A 17 10.16 -20.12 -4.23
CA ARG A 17 8.73 -20.19 -3.85
C ARG A 17 8.41 -21.31 -2.86
N PRO A 18 8.86 -22.57 -3.03
CA PRO A 18 8.59 -23.63 -2.07
C PRO A 18 9.12 -23.32 -0.67
N LEU A 19 10.31 -22.72 -0.58
CA LEU A 19 10.92 -22.33 0.70
C LEU A 19 10.15 -21.20 1.38
N LEU A 20 9.76 -20.17 0.62
CA LEU A 20 8.92 -19.08 1.13
C LEU A 20 7.55 -19.55 1.57
N PHE A 21 7.02 -20.61 0.93
CA PHE A 21 5.70 -21.15 1.26
C PHE A 21 5.71 -22.05 2.50
N LEU A 22 6.86 -22.49 2.98
CA LEU A 22 7.01 -23.14 4.29
C LEU A 22 6.84 -22.14 5.45
N LEU A 23 7.08 -20.85 5.20
CA LEU A 23 6.93 -19.81 6.21
C LEU A 23 5.46 -19.37 6.32
N ASP A 24 5.08 -18.88 7.49
CA ASP A 24 3.84 -18.13 7.66
C ASP A 24 3.77 -16.98 6.64
N PRO A 25 2.61 -16.70 6.01
CA PRO A 25 2.50 -15.70 4.96
C PRO A 25 2.95 -14.30 5.37
N GLU A 26 2.65 -13.83 6.59
CA GLU A 26 3.10 -12.52 7.06
C GLU A 26 4.60 -12.49 7.32
N THR A 27 5.16 -13.59 7.82
CA THR A 27 6.60 -13.74 8.00
C THR A 27 7.34 -13.70 6.66
N ALA A 28 6.84 -14.43 5.66
CA ALA A 28 7.41 -14.40 4.31
C ALA A 28 7.32 -12.99 3.68
N HIS A 29 6.20 -12.28 3.89
CA HIS A 29 6.02 -10.89 3.45
C HIS A 29 7.06 -9.97 4.06
N THR A 30 7.20 -9.97 5.39
CA THR A 30 8.17 -9.15 6.11
C THR A 30 9.60 -9.44 5.64
N LEU A 31 9.98 -10.72 5.59
CA LEU A 31 11.32 -11.13 5.13
C LEU A 31 11.60 -10.65 3.70
N THR A 32 10.61 -10.70 2.82
CA THR A 32 10.77 -10.25 1.43
C THR A 32 11.01 -8.74 1.37
N LEU A 33 10.23 -7.93 2.08
CA LEU A 33 10.41 -6.47 2.11
C LEU A 33 11.73 -6.06 2.76
N ASP A 34 12.11 -6.71 3.86
CA ASP A 34 13.39 -6.45 4.53
C ASP A 34 14.58 -6.79 3.64
N THR A 35 14.48 -7.91 2.90
CA THR A 35 15.52 -8.31 1.93
C THR A 35 15.61 -7.30 0.78
N LEU A 36 14.49 -6.85 0.22
CA LEU A 36 14.47 -5.82 -0.83
C LEU A 36 15.11 -4.52 -0.36
N ASN A 37 14.78 -4.08 0.85
CA ASN A 37 15.40 -2.91 1.46
C ASN A 37 16.92 -3.06 1.64
N LEU A 38 17.36 -4.22 2.11
CA LEU A 38 18.79 -4.50 2.26
C LEU A 38 19.50 -4.45 0.89
N LEU A 39 18.95 -5.10 -0.13
CA LEU A 39 19.50 -5.09 -1.49
C LEU A 39 19.56 -3.68 -2.07
N LYS A 40 18.55 -2.84 -1.82
CA LYS A 40 18.55 -1.44 -2.26
C LYS A 40 19.64 -0.64 -1.56
N ARG A 41 19.75 -0.75 -0.23
CA ARG A 41 20.77 -0.04 0.57
C ARG A 41 22.20 -0.44 0.22
N THR A 42 22.42 -1.68 -0.17
CA THR A 42 23.75 -2.18 -0.57
C THR A 42 24.07 -1.93 -2.05
N GLY A 43 23.14 -1.32 -2.82
CA GLY A 43 23.33 -1.08 -4.25
C GLY A 43 23.19 -2.32 -5.13
N LEU A 44 22.78 -3.46 -4.56
CA LEU A 44 22.57 -4.71 -5.28
C LEU A 44 21.22 -4.79 -6.00
N LEU A 45 20.30 -3.87 -5.72
CA LEU A 45 19.03 -3.72 -6.43
C LEU A 45 19.08 -2.50 -7.35
N PRO A 46 19.37 -2.69 -8.65
CA PRO A 46 19.41 -1.59 -9.60
C PRO A 46 18.01 -1.06 -9.90
N ASP A 47 17.92 0.23 -10.24
CA ASP A 47 16.67 0.82 -10.69
C ASP A 47 16.33 0.30 -12.09
N ARG A 48 15.12 -0.22 -12.24
CA ARG A 48 14.56 -0.65 -13.53
C ARG A 48 13.78 0.51 -14.13
N THR A 49 14.11 0.85 -15.36
CA THR A 49 13.29 1.73 -16.20
C THR A 49 12.46 0.87 -17.13
N ILE A 50 11.16 1.13 -17.19
CA ILE A 50 10.25 0.51 -18.14
C ILE A 50 10.02 1.51 -19.27
N ASP A 51 10.47 1.17 -20.47
CA ASP A 51 10.17 1.97 -21.68
C ASP A 51 8.68 1.82 -22.01
N CYS A 52 7.93 2.85 -21.72
CA CYS A 52 6.48 2.87 -21.89
C CYS A 52 6.02 4.31 -22.19
N THR A 53 4.90 4.44 -22.89
CA THR A 53 4.28 5.74 -23.13
C THR A 53 3.72 6.29 -21.82
N PRO A 54 4.16 7.49 -21.36
CA PRO A 54 3.61 8.13 -20.17
C PRO A 54 2.11 8.39 -20.31
N VAL A 55 1.39 8.36 -19.20
CA VAL A 55 -0.05 8.59 -19.14
C VAL A 55 -0.34 9.75 -18.21
N ARG A 56 -1.09 10.76 -18.70
CA ARG A 56 -1.52 11.89 -17.89
C ARG A 56 -2.91 11.69 -17.34
N VAL A 57 -3.04 11.65 -16.01
CA VAL A 57 -4.33 11.46 -15.30
C VAL A 57 -4.35 12.39 -14.09
N MET A 58 -5.47 13.06 -13.81
CA MET A 58 -5.66 13.97 -12.66
C MET A 58 -4.57 15.03 -12.52
N GLY A 59 -4.00 15.49 -13.65
CA GLY A 59 -2.93 16.48 -13.65
C GLY A 59 -1.53 15.92 -13.34
N LEU A 60 -1.39 14.63 -13.08
CA LEU A 60 -0.13 13.93 -12.84
C LEU A 60 0.35 13.20 -14.09
N ASP A 61 1.65 13.25 -14.35
CA ASP A 61 2.28 12.56 -15.50
C ASP A 61 2.93 11.25 -15.00
N PHE A 62 2.22 10.13 -15.19
CA PHE A 62 2.67 8.79 -14.80
C PHE A 62 3.66 8.27 -15.84
N PRO A 63 4.89 7.90 -15.47
CA PRO A 63 5.89 7.39 -16.43
C PRO A 63 5.49 6.07 -17.09
N ASN A 64 4.66 5.26 -16.39
CA ASN A 64 3.96 4.11 -16.98
C ASN A 64 2.65 3.86 -16.22
N PRO A 65 1.67 3.14 -16.81
CA PRO A 65 0.34 2.95 -16.23
C PRO A 65 0.28 1.87 -15.13
N VAL A 66 1.39 1.19 -14.83
CA VAL A 66 1.41 0.11 -13.83
C VAL A 66 1.96 0.64 -12.52
N GLY A 67 1.14 0.69 -11.50
CA GLY A 67 1.51 1.08 -10.15
C GLY A 67 1.41 -0.05 -9.14
N LEU A 68 2.09 0.13 -8.01
CA LEU A 68 1.94 -0.75 -6.86
C LEU A 68 0.78 -0.28 -6.01
N ALA A 69 -0.21 -1.16 -5.80
CA ALA A 69 -1.36 -0.86 -4.95
C ALA A 69 -1.01 -0.87 -3.45
N ALA A 70 -1.76 -0.12 -2.66
CA ALA A 70 -1.71 -0.16 -1.21
C ALA A 70 -1.95 -1.58 -0.66
N GLY A 71 -1.36 -1.85 0.50
CA GLY A 71 -1.51 -3.13 1.20
C GLY A 71 -0.23 -3.98 1.23
N LEU A 72 0.66 -3.87 0.26
CA LEU A 72 1.96 -4.54 0.30
C LEU A 72 2.90 -3.82 1.29
N ASP A 73 3.14 -2.54 1.11
CA ASP A 73 3.90 -1.70 2.04
C ASP A 73 2.95 -0.73 2.77
N LYS A 74 2.31 -1.22 3.84
CA LYS A 74 1.33 -0.42 4.57
C LYS A 74 1.95 0.77 5.30
N ASN A 75 3.21 0.65 5.66
CA ASN A 75 3.90 1.57 6.55
C ASN A 75 4.91 2.47 5.83
N GLY A 76 5.05 2.35 4.52
CA GLY A 76 6.02 3.14 3.74
C GLY A 76 7.47 2.81 4.07
N THR A 77 7.78 1.59 4.49
CA THR A 77 9.12 1.18 4.89
C THR A 77 10.01 0.73 3.73
N CYS A 78 9.42 0.44 2.56
CA CYS A 78 10.10 -0.17 1.43
C CYS A 78 9.91 0.60 0.11
N ILE A 79 9.49 1.86 0.16
CA ILE A 79 9.09 2.66 -1.01
C ILE A 79 10.16 2.67 -2.10
N SER A 80 11.39 3.09 -1.78
CA SER A 80 12.48 3.20 -2.76
C SER A 80 12.88 1.86 -3.36
N ALA A 81 12.86 0.78 -2.57
CA ALA A 81 13.19 -0.54 -3.07
C ALA A 81 12.09 -1.09 -3.99
N LEU A 82 10.83 -0.86 -3.66
CA LEU A 82 9.69 -1.22 -4.51
C LEU A 82 9.65 -0.39 -5.79
N ALA A 83 9.94 0.91 -5.72
CA ALA A 83 10.04 1.77 -6.89
C ALA A 83 11.12 1.30 -7.88
N SER A 84 12.24 0.78 -7.37
CA SER A 84 13.33 0.22 -8.20
C SER A 84 12.89 -0.97 -9.06
N LEU A 85 11.75 -1.59 -8.77
CA LEU A 85 11.22 -2.68 -9.58
C LEU A 85 10.57 -2.20 -10.90
N GLY A 86 10.44 -0.88 -11.10
CA GLY A 86 9.96 -0.28 -12.35
C GLY A 86 8.49 0.11 -12.35
N PHE A 87 7.83 0.18 -11.20
CA PHE A 87 6.47 0.74 -11.10
C PHE A 87 6.46 2.22 -11.47
N GLY A 88 5.42 2.66 -12.19
CA GLY A 88 5.21 4.06 -12.54
C GLY A 88 4.79 4.92 -11.36
N PHE A 89 4.22 4.31 -10.33
CA PHE A 89 3.83 4.95 -9.09
C PHE A 89 3.71 3.92 -7.97
N ILE A 90 3.79 4.39 -6.73
CA ILE A 90 3.67 3.56 -5.53
C ILE A 90 2.52 4.08 -4.68
N GLU A 91 1.64 3.19 -4.21
CA GLU A 91 0.65 3.52 -3.19
C GLU A 91 0.94 2.75 -1.91
N VAL A 92 1.08 3.49 -0.79
CA VAL A 92 1.32 2.94 0.56
C VAL A 92 0.06 3.06 1.42
N GLY A 93 0.00 2.32 2.52
CA GLY A 93 -1.17 2.28 3.41
C GLY A 93 -1.93 0.94 3.28
N THR A 94 -3.15 0.81 3.81
CA THR A 94 -3.97 1.87 4.44
C THR A 94 -3.39 2.25 5.77
N ILE A 95 -3.26 3.55 6.00
CA ILE A 95 -2.83 4.14 7.27
C ILE A 95 -4.02 4.72 8.03
N THR A 96 -3.95 4.71 9.34
CA THR A 96 -4.95 5.30 10.24
C THR A 96 -4.29 6.35 11.15
N PRO A 97 -5.05 7.27 11.78
CA PRO A 97 -4.48 8.29 12.65
C PRO A 97 -3.55 7.71 13.72
N ARG A 98 -4.01 6.68 14.41
CA ARG A 98 -3.27 5.98 15.46
C ARG A 98 -2.79 4.63 14.95
N PRO A 99 -1.65 4.12 15.46
CA PRO A 99 -1.23 2.76 15.16
C PRO A 99 -2.28 1.74 15.64
N GLN A 100 -2.41 0.64 14.89
CA GLN A 100 -3.26 -0.47 15.30
C GLN A 100 -2.71 -1.82 14.82
N VAL A 101 -2.90 -2.85 15.63
CA VAL A 101 -2.38 -4.19 15.36
C VAL A 101 -3.15 -4.95 14.29
N GLY A 102 -4.38 -4.50 13.97
CA GLY A 102 -5.31 -5.22 13.09
C GLY A 102 -5.94 -6.45 13.77
N ASN A 103 -6.52 -7.33 12.96
CA ASN A 103 -7.19 -8.52 13.44
C ASN A 103 -6.20 -9.56 14.02
N PRO A 104 -6.64 -10.45 14.93
CA PRO A 104 -5.82 -11.55 15.46
C PRO A 104 -5.27 -12.47 14.36
N ARG A 105 -4.05 -12.95 14.56
CA ARG A 105 -3.43 -13.97 13.69
C ARG A 105 -3.98 -15.37 14.00
N PRO A 106 -4.02 -16.31 13.00
CA PRO A 106 -3.65 -16.12 11.60
C PRO A 106 -4.72 -15.32 10.82
N ARG A 107 -4.29 -14.46 9.91
CA ARG A 107 -5.17 -13.52 9.19
C ARG A 107 -4.83 -13.36 7.70
N LEU A 108 -3.88 -14.14 7.22
CA LEU A 108 -3.47 -14.21 5.82
C LEU A 108 -3.28 -15.67 5.44
N PHE A 109 -4.00 -16.13 4.40
CA PHE A 109 -4.06 -17.54 4.00
C PHE A 109 -3.79 -17.67 2.51
N ARG A 110 -2.85 -18.54 2.14
CA ARG A 110 -2.58 -18.89 0.75
C ARG A 110 -3.45 -20.07 0.34
N ILE A 111 -3.96 -20.04 -0.87
CA ILE A 111 -4.67 -21.16 -1.51
C ILE A 111 -3.90 -21.48 -2.79
N PRO A 112 -2.78 -22.26 -2.70
CA PRO A 112 -1.90 -22.51 -3.84
C PRO A 112 -2.59 -23.13 -5.05
N GLN A 113 -3.57 -24.01 -4.82
CA GLN A 113 -4.33 -24.69 -5.88
C GLN A 113 -5.20 -23.73 -6.71
N ALA A 114 -5.63 -22.62 -6.12
CA ALA A 114 -6.43 -21.59 -6.77
C ALA A 114 -5.62 -20.35 -7.11
N GLU A 115 -4.30 -20.36 -6.87
CA GLU A 115 -3.40 -19.19 -7.01
C GLU A 115 -3.96 -17.93 -6.31
N ALA A 116 -4.60 -18.12 -5.15
CA ALA A 116 -5.33 -17.09 -4.44
C ALA A 116 -4.82 -16.88 -3.01
N ILE A 117 -5.17 -15.72 -2.47
CA ILE A 117 -4.89 -15.33 -1.08
C ILE A 117 -6.18 -14.81 -0.45
N ILE A 118 -6.50 -15.33 0.74
CA ILE A 118 -7.57 -14.78 1.59
C ILE A 118 -6.92 -14.02 2.73
N ASN A 119 -7.41 -12.81 3.02
CA ASN A 119 -6.94 -12.04 4.16
C ASN A 119 -8.09 -11.43 4.98
N ARG A 120 -7.79 -11.20 6.26
CA ARG A 120 -8.62 -10.44 7.20
C ARG A 120 -7.73 -9.51 8.05
N MET A 121 -6.90 -8.69 7.39
CA MET A 121 -5.82 -7.93 8.02
C MET A 121 -6.32 -6.89 9.03
N GLY A 122 -7.40 -6.14 8.74
CA GLY A 122 -7.97 -5.15 9.66
C GLY A 122 -7.12 -3.89 9.80
N PHE A 123 -6.51 -3.41 8.71
CA PHE A 123 -5.68 -2.19 8.67
C PHE A 123 -4.56 -2.14 9.73
N ASN A 124 -3.84 -3.26 9.92
CA ASN A 124 -2.64 -3.25 10.75
C ASN A 124 -1.61 -2.25 10.19
N ASN A 125 -1.23 -1.26 11.01
CA ASN A 125 -0.32 -0.18 10.60
C ASN A 125 0.31 0.54 11.80
N VAL A 126 1.31 1.35 11.54
CA VAL A 126 2.10 2.08 12.57
C VAL A 126 1.58 3.48 12.90
N GLY A 127 0.46 3.90 12.31
CA GLY A 127 -0.08 5.25 12.45
C GLY A 127 0.53 6.25 11.48
N VAL A 128 -0.22 7.32 11.20
CA VAL A 128 0.13 8.29 10.16
C VAL A 128 1.45 9.03 10.43
N ASP A 129 1.78 9.33 11.68
CA ASP A 129 3.01 10.05 12.02
C ASP A 129 4.24 9.22 11.63
N LYS A 130 4.25 7.94 11.95
CA LYS A 130 5.35 7.04 11.59
C LYS A 130 5.44 6.78 10.11
N LEU A 131 4.30 6.72 9.41
CA LEU A 131 4.29 6.64 7.95
C LEU A 131 5.02 7.84 7.34
N ILE A 132 4.71 9.08 7.79
CA ILE A 132 5.33 10.30 7.26
C ILE A 132 6.85 10.29 7.47
N GLU A 133 7.32 9.89 8.65
CA GLU A 133 8.75 9.72 8.90
C GLU A 133 9.39 8.76 7.88
N ASN A 134 8.74 7.62 7.63
CA ASN A 134 9.24 6.63 6.68
C ASN A 134 9.24 7.18 5.24
N VAL A 135 8.18 7.90 4.84
CA VAL A 135 8.10 8.57 3.52
C VAL A 135 9.24 9.56 3.35
N GLN A 136 9.47 10.43 4.33
CA GLN A 136 10.57 11.42 4.29
C GLN A 136 11.94 10.74 4.22
N GLN A 137 12.13 9.65 4.95
CA GLN A 137 13.40 8.90 4.95
C GLN A 137 13.61 8.09 3.67
N SER A 138 12.55 7.80 2.90
CA SER A 138 12.64 6.97 1.70
C SER A 138 13.46 7.62 0.58
N GLY A 139 13.52 8.95 0.52
CA GLY A 139 14.15 9.70 -0.58
C GLY A 139 13.47 9.48 -1.94
N TYR A 140 12.22 8.98 -1.96
CA TYR A 140 11.48 8.76 -3.20
C TYR A 140 10.87 10.07 -3.72
N HIS A 141 11.09 10.36 -4.98
CA HIS A 141 10.62 11.59 -5.65
C HIS A 141 9.64 11.33 -6.79
N GLY A 142 9.22 10.08 -6.98
CA GLY A 142 8.20 9.72 -7.96
C GLY A 142 6.78 9.95 -7.44
N ILE A 143 5.78 9.49 -8.19
CA ILE A 143 4.37 9.64 -7.81
C ILE A 143 4.06 8.68 -6.65
N LEU A 144 3.75 9.26 -5.50
CA LEU A 144 3.37 8.56 -4.28
C LEU A 144 1.90 8.79 -3.95
N GLY A 145 1.13 7.70 -3.92
CA GLY A 145 -0.22 7.67 -3.35
C GLY A 145 -0.16 7.29 -1.86
N ILE A 146 -0.98 7.93 -1.04
CA ILE A 146 -1.16 7.52 0.36
C ILE A 146 -2.63 7.16 0.59
N ASN A 147 -2.84 5.90 0.97
CA ASN A 147 -4.17 5.35 1.25
C ASN A 147 -4.49 5.55 2.73
N ILE A 148 -5.57 6.28 3.02
CA ILE A 148 -5.99 6.62 4.37
C ILE A 148 -7.29 5.94 4.76
N GLY A 149 -7.45 5.64 6.04
CA GLY A 149 -8.63 5.00 6.59
C GLY A 149 -8.88 5.33 8.05
N LYS A 150 -10.02 4.88 8.55
CA LYS A 150 -10.45 5.05 9.94
C LYS A 150 -9.86 3.97 10.85
N ASN A 151 -9.51 4.31 12.10
CA ASN A 151 -9.18 3.33 13.14
C ASN A 151 -10.36 2.38 13.41
N ALA A 152 -10.05 1.15 13.81
CA ALA A 152 -11.07 0.13 14.07
C ALA A 152 -11.99 0.49 15.25
N ASP A 153 -11.45 1.14 16.28
CA ASP A 153 -12.13 1.57 17.50
C ASP A 153 -12.84 2.93 17.37
N THR A 154 -12.64 3.68 16.27
CA THR A 154 -13.37 4.93 16.03
C THR A 154 -14.80 4.59 15.60
N PRO A 155 -15.83 5.10 16.31
CA PRO A 155 -17.22 4.95 15.91
C PRO A 155 -17.49 5.52 14.50
N LEU A 156 -18.48 4.97 13.80
CA LEU A 156 -18.78 5.38 12.42
C LEU A 156 -19.12 6.88 12.30
N GLN A 157 -19.86 7.41 13.25
CA GLN A 157 -20.23 8.84 13.29
C GLN A 157 -19.03 9.78 13.41
N ASN A 158 -17.88 9.29 13.89
CA ASN A 158 -16.65 10.05 14.03
C ASN A 158 -15.62 9.66 12.94
N ALA A 159 -16.05 8.90 11.94
CA ALA A 159 -15.14 8.42 10.89
C ALA A 159 -14.47 9.58 10.14
N VAL A 160 -15.21 10.64 9.86
CA VAL A 160 -14.73 11.82 9.13
C VAL A 160 -13.52 12.44 9.80
N ASP A 161 -13.50 12.51 11.14
CA ASP A 161 -12.37 13.07 11.89
C ASP A 161 -11.06 12.31 11.62
N ASP A 162 -11.13 10.97 11.58
CA ASP A 162 -9.97 10.13 11.30
C ASP A 162 -9.41 10.40 9.88
N TYR A 163 -10.29 10.54 8.89
CA TYR A 163 -9.86 10.86 7.53
C TYR A 163 -9.27 12.27 7.43
N LEU A 164 -9.85 13.26 8.11
CA LEU A 164 -9.32 14.62 8.14
C LEU A 164 -7.96 14.69 8.84
N ILE A 165 -7.79 13.97 9.98
CA ILE A 165 -6.49 13.89 10.65
C ILE A 165 -5.43 13.31 9.73
N CYS A 166 -5.74 12.22 9.03
CA CYS A 166 -4.82 11.63 8.08
C CYS A 166 -4.55 12.58 6.90
N LEU A 167 -5.61 13.15 6.28
CA LEU A 167 -5.47 14.04 5.13
C LEU A 167 -4.54 15.22 5.43
N ARG A 168 -4.78 15.96 6.52
CA ARG A 168 -3.94 17.09 6.94
C ARG A 168 -2.47 16.73 7.05
N LYS A 169 -2.19 15.55 7.60
CA LYS A 169 -0.81 15.09 7.81
C LYS A 169 -0.14 14.62 6.53
N VAL A 170 -0.85 13.91 5.65
CA VAL A 170 -0.25 13.33 4.45
C VAL A 170 -0.24 14.29 3.25
N TYR A 171 -1.02 15.35 3.26
CA TYR A 171 -1.28 16.22 2.11
C TYR A 171 -0.02 16.73 1.40
N LEU A 172 0.98 17.18 2.16
CA LEU A 172 2.25 17.69 1.61
C LEU A 172 3.24 16.57 1.22
N HIS A 173 2.91 15.32 1.49
CA HIS A 173 3.79 14.16 1.28
C HIS A 173 3.29 13.22 0.20
N ALA A 174 2.08 13.45 -0.32
CA ALA A 174 1.44 12.59 -1.31
C ALA A 174 1.22 13.33 -2.63
N SER A 175 1.39 12.64 -3.76
CA SER A 175 0.95 13.13 -5.07
C SER A 175 -0.57 13.01 -5.24
N TYR A 176 -1.17 12.01 -4.59
CA TYR A 176 -2.62 11.82 -4.46
C TYR A 176 -2.95 11.08 -3.17
N VAL A 177 -4.18 11.23 -2.71
CA VAL A 177 -4.68 10.53 -1.51
C VAL A 177 -5.83 9.62 -1.89
N THR A 178 -5.78 8.36 -1.45
CA THR A 178 -6.85 7.39 -1.61
C THR A 178 -7.66 7.30 -0.32
N VAL A 179 -8.95 7.60 -0.39
CA VAL A 179 -9.89 7.51 0.73
C VAL A 179 -10.48 6.10 0.76
N ASN A 180 -10.02 5.24 1.66
CA ASN A 180 -10.40 3.84 1.71
C ASN A 180 -11.65 3.61 2.58
N ILE A 181 -12.78 3.38 1.93
CA ILE A 181 -14.08 3.06 2.56
C ILE A 181 -14.58 1.66 2.18
N SER A 182 -13.71 0.82 1.58
CA SER A 182 -14.14 -0.45 0.96
C SER A 182 -13.75 -1.71 1.74
N SER A 183 -12.87 -1.61 2.75
CA SER A 183 -12.40 -2.78 3.48
C SER A 183 -13.54 -3.52 4.19
N PRO A 184 -13.69 -4.84 3.96
CA PRO A 184 -14.65 -5.65 4.70
C PRO A 184 -14.17 -6.01 6.11
N ASN A 185 -12.89 -5.75 6.40
CA ASN A 185 -12.21 -6.19 7.61
C ASN A 185 -12.25 -5.14 8.74
N THR A 186 -12.85 -3.98 8.49
CA THR A 186 -13.10 -2.92 9.48
C THR A 186 -14.60 -2.80 9.68
N GLN A 187 -15.04 -2.92 10.94
CA GLN A 187 -16.46 -2.95 11.28
C GLN A 187 -17.19 -1.70 10.74
N GLN A 188 -18.32 -1.91 10.08
CA GLN A 188 -19.22 -0.90 9.53
C GLN A 188 -18.59 0.06 8.49
N LEU A 189 -17.32 -0.09 8.13
CA LEU A 189 -16.63 0.83 7.23
C LEU A 189 -17.38 1.03 5.90
N ARG A 190 -17.94 -0.04 5.34
CA ARG A 190 -18.68 0.01 4.07
C ARG A 190 -19.99 0.82 4.13
N GLN A 191 -20.48 1.15 5.33
CA GLN A 191 -21.63 2.03 5.46
C GLN A 191 -21.31 3.46 4.99
N LEU A 192 -20.02 3.85 5.00
CA LEU A 192 -19.57 5.12 4.40
C LEU A 192 -19.76 5.19 2.87
N GLN A 193 -20.17 4.08 2.23
CA GLN A 193 -20.52 4.05 0.81
C GLN A 193 -22.00 4.45 0.55
N ASN A 194 -22.80 4.57 1.60
CA ASN A 194 -24.16 5.10 1.46
C ASN A 194 -24.07 6.57 1.05
N GLU A 195 -25.07 7.04 0.29
CA GLU A 195 -25.05 8.36 -0.33
C GLU A 195 -24.82 9.49 0.68
N THR A 196 -25.59 9.51 1.77
CA THR A 196 -25.51 10.58 2.80
C THR A 196 -24.15 10.61 3.50
N GLU A 197 -23.63 9.45 3.92
CA GLU A 197 -22.33 9.32 4.59
C GLU A 197 -21.18 9.66 3.63
N LEU A 198 -21.31 9.25 2.37
CA LEU A 198 -20.32 9.53 1.34
C LEU A 198 -20.26 11.03 1.00
N GLU A 199 -21.41 11.67 0.80
CA GLU A 199 -21.51 13.12 0.58
C GLU A 199 -20.92 13.91 1.75
N HIS A 200 -21.24 13.52 2.98
CA HIS A 200 -20.71 14.16 4.18
C HIS A 200 -19.17 14.01 4.26
N LEU A 201 -18.66 12.80 4.05
CA LEU A 201 -17.22 12.53 4.07
C LEU A 201 -16.49 13.33 2.97
N LEU A 202 -16.96 13.23 1.72
CA LEU A 202 -16.30 13.91 0.59
C LEU A 202 -16.43 15.43 0.70
N GLY A 203 -17.56 15.93 1.20
CA GLY A 203 -17.79 17.35 1.47
C GLY A 203 -16.80 17.90 2.48
N ALA A 204 -16.59 17.18 3.59
CA ALA A 204 -15.61 17.56 4.61
C ALA A 204 -14.17 17.54 4.09
N LEU A 205 -13.79 16.49 3.36
CA LEU A 205 -12.44 16.37 2.78
C LEU A 205 -12.15 17.43 1.71
N LYS A 206 -13.18 17.85 0.97
CA LYS A 206 -13.05 18.90 -0.07
C LYS A 206 -12.96 20.30 0.51
N ALA A 207 -13.55 20.51 1.70
CA ALA A 207 -13.53 21.81 2.40
C ALA A 207 -12.22 22.08 3.12
N GLU A 208 -11.42 21.03 3.39
CA GLU A 208 -10.12 21.06 4.03
C GLU A 208 -9.01 21.38 3.04
#